data_c6a21fe985c6e000fa4762fde2dcf84b
#
_entry.id   c6a21fe985c6e000fa4762fde2dcf84b
#
_cell.length_a   1.000
_cell.length_b   1.000
_cell.length_c   1.000
_cell.angle_alpha   90.00
_cell.angle_beta   90.00
_cell.angle_gamma   90.00
#
_symmetry.space_group_name_H-M   'P 1'
#
loop_
_entity.id
_entity.type
_entity.pdbx_description
1 polymer ?
#
loop_
_entity_poly.entity_id
_entity_poly.type
_entity_poly.pdbx_seq_one_letter_code
_entity_poly.pdbx_strand_id
1 'polypeptide(L)'
;RSQVMAESKQRAYMISELVRDTLTSYMVMGVMDKRDEFLGRIREIKGVEEIRVVRGKAVIDQFGAGTKFEVQRDEIEKAVLESGKPIEVLEESFGSVKYRIVIPYKAEPTKGINCLKCHNAQPGEVLGAISLTMDLTHIRSGSFQIFLWIAIAIISAFMGISLFFNSLITKISNFIKEIEHTMRSAS
;
A
#
# COMPACT_ATOMS: atom_id res chain seq x y z
N ARG A 1 11.85 -4.27 -0.05
CA ARG A 1 11.06 -3.16 -0.63
C ARG A 1 10.40 -3.57 -1.96
N SER A 2 11.12 -4.25 -2.85
CA SER A 2 10.58 -4.68 -4.15
C SER A 2 9.47 -5.73 -4.05
N GLN A 3 9.59 -6.74 -3.17
CA GLN A 3 8.56 -7.77 -2.98
C GLN A 3 7.24 -7.20 -2.46
N VAL A 4 7.32 -6.35 -1.44
CA VAL A 4 6.12 -5.71 -0.86
C VAL A 4 5.40 -4.84 -1.89
N MET A 5 6.14 -4.12 -2.72
CA MET A 5 5.54 -3.34 -3.80
C MET A 5 4.88 -4.24 -4.84
N ALA A 6 5.52 -5.36 -5.21
CA ALA A 6 4.95 -6.33 -6.14
C ALA A 6 3.65 -6.96 -5.59
N GLU A 7 3.63 -7.34 -4.31
CA GLU A 7 2.43 -7.86 -3.64
C GLU A 7 1.31 -6.82 -3.56
N SER A 8 1.65 -5.57 -3.24
CA SER A 8 0.67 -4.47 -3.19
C SER A 8 0.08 -4.18 -4.56
N LYS A 9 0.90 -4.19 -5.59
CA LYS A 9 0.48 -4.06 -6.98
C LYS A 9 -0.46 -5.20 -7.38
N GLN A 10 -0.09 -6.44 -7.12
CA GLN A 10 -0.92 -7.61 -7.42
C GLN A 10 -2.27 -7.54 -6.70
N ARG A 11 -2.27 -7.14 -5.42
CA ARG A 11 -3.50 -6.96 -4.63
C ARG A 11 -4.38 -5.86 -5.22
N ALA A 12 -3.80 -4.73 -5.61
CA ALA A 12 -4.55 -3.63 -6.22
C ALA A 12 -5.20 -4.03 -7.54
N TYR A 13 -4.49 -4.75 -8.40
CA TYR A 13 -5.05 -5.30 -9.63
C TYR A 13 -6.20 -6.28 -9.35
N MET A 14 -6.02 -7.20 -8.41
CA MET A 14 -7.04 -8.19 -8.03
C MET A 14 -8.33 -7.51 -7.49
N ILE A 15 -8.19 -6.49 -6.64
CA ILE A 15 -9.34 -5.72 -6.15
C ILE A 15 -10.04 -4.99 -7.30
N SER A 16 -9.28 -4.38 -8.21
CA SER A 16 -9.83 -3.67 -9.36
C SER A 16 -10.58 -4.61 -10.31
N GLU A 17 -10.05 -5.82 -10.56
CA GLU A 17 -10.75 -6.83 -11.35
C GLU A 17 -12.03 -7.32 -10.67
N LEU A 18 -11.98 -7.57 -9.37
CA LEU A 18 -13.16 -7.93 -8.58
C LEU A 18 -14.26 -6.86 -8.69
N VAL A 19 -13.88 -5.59 -8.54
CA VAL A 19 -14.83 -4.47 -8.66
C VAL A 19 -15.41 -4.41 -10.07
N ARG A 20 -14.59 -4.55 -11.12
CA ARG A 20 -15.06 -4.60 -12.50
C ARG A 20 -16.09 -5.71 -12.69
N ASP A 21 -15.73 -6.93 -12.32
CA ASP A 21 -16.56 -8.11 -12.58
C ASP A 21 -17.88 -8.04 -11.80
N THR A 22 -17.85 -7.52 -10.56
CA THR A 22 -19.04 -7.30 -9.75
C THR A 22 -19.94 -6.21 -10.34
N LEU A 23 -19.37 -5.06 -10.74
CA LEU A 23 -20.15 -3.98 -11.35
C LEU A 23 -20.73 -4.41 -12.70
N THR A 24 -19.99 -5.18 -13.49
CA THR A 24 -20.51 -5.76 -14.72
C THR A 24 -21.71 -6.68 -14.46
N SER A 25 -21.63 -7.51 -13.40
CA SER A 25 -22.75 -8.35 -12.98
C SER A 25 -23.95 -7.51 -12.53
N TYR A 26 -23.72 -6.42 -11.79
CA TYR A 26 -24.78 -5.50 -11.37
C TYR A 26 -25.47 -4.82 -12.56
N MET A 27 -24.70 -4.43 -13.57
CA MET A 27 -25.24 -3.88 -14.83
C MET A 27 -26.16 -4.90 -15.52
N VAL A 28 -25.69 -6.14 -15.68
CA VAL A 28 -26.47 -7.22 -16.33
C VAL A 28 -27.74 -7.57 -15.57
N MET A 29 -27.66 -7.56 -14.22
CA MET A 29 -28.81 -7.85 -13.36
C MET A 29 -29.76 -6.64 -13.16
N GLY A 30 -29.38 -5.44 -13.61
CA GLY A 30 -30.18 -4.22 -13.42
C GLY A 30 -30.21 -3.71 -11.96
N VAL A 31 -29.20 -4.04 -11.15
CA VAL A 31 -29.14 -3.68 -9.70
C VAL A 31 -28.01 -2.69 -9.40
N MET A 32 -27.77 -1.74 -10.30
CA MET A 32 -26.73 -0.73 -10.13
C MET A 32 -26.95 0.21 -8.94
N ASP A 33 -28.15 0.27 -8.38
CA ASP A 33 -28.47 0.94 -7.12
C ASP A 33 -27.67 0.39 -5.92
N LYS A 34 -27.22 -0.88 -5.97
CA LYS A 34 -26.39 -1.52 -4.94
C LYS A 34 -24.90 -1.21 -5.04
N ARG A 35 -24.48 -0.49 -6.08
CA ARG A 35 -23.05 -0.18 -6.32
C ARG A 35 -22.40 0.53 -5.14
N ASP A 36 -23.04 1.55 -4.58
CA ASP A 36 -22.42 2.36 -3.52
C ASP A 36 -22.25 1.58 -2.22
N GLU A 37 -23.19 0.68 -1.89
CA GLU A 37 -23.06 -0.26 -0.78
C GLU A 37 -21.86 -1.21 -0.99
N PHE A 38 -21.73 -1.77 -2.18
CA PHE A 38 -20.61 -2.64 -2.53
C PHE A 38 -19.26 -1.91 -2.45
N LEU A 39 -19.13 -0.72 -3.03
CA LEU A 39 -17.91 0.08 -2.96
C LEU A 39 -17.60 0.50 -1.52
N GLY A 40 -18.62 0.72 -0.67
CA GLY A 40 -18.46 0.93 0.77
C GLY A 40 -17.74 -0.24 1.44
N ARG A 41 -18.16 -1.47 1.15
CA ARG A 41 -17.51 -2.69 1.68
C ARG A 41 -16.07 -2.88 1.19
N ILE A 42 -15.76 -2.49 -0.05
CA ILE A 42 -14.39 -2.52 -0.56
C ILE A 42 -13.49 -1.57 0.22
N ARG A 43 -14.00 -0.38 0.63
CA ARG A 43 -13.23 0.57 1.47
C ARG A 43 -12.92 0.05 2.87
N GLU A 44 -13.68 -0.92 3.38
CA GLU A 44 -13.41 -1.56 4.67
C GLU A 44 -12.26 -2.59 4.62
N ILE A 45 -11.81 -2.96 3.41
CA ILE A 45 -10.68 -3.88 3.24
C ILE A 45 -9.42 -3.22 3.77
N LYS A 46 -8.73 -3.88 4.69
CA LYS A 46 -7.49 -3.38 5.30
C LYS A 46 -6.45 -3.01 4.23
N GLY A 47 -6.01 -1.76 4.28
CA GLY A 47 -5.04 -1.20 3.34
C GLY A 47 -5.67 -0.51 2.14
N VAL A 48 -6.99 -0.59 1.92
CA VAL A 48 -7.69 0.25 0.96
C VAL A 48 -8.01 1.59 1.63
N GLU A 49 -7.50 2.66 1.10
CA GLU A 49 -7.80 4.03 1.57
C GLU A 49 -8.97 4.63 0.80
N GLU A 50 -8.96 4.49 -0.52
CA GLU A 50 -10.01 5.02 -1.38
C GLU A 50 -10.22 4.12 -2.60
N ILE A 51 -11.47 3.97 -3.02
CA ILE A 51 -11.84 3.40 -4.31
C ILE A 51 -12.89 4.27 -4.97
N ARG A 52 -12.69 4.56 -6.25
CA ARG A 52 -13.57 5.34 -7.11
C ARG A 52 -13.79 4.63 -8.43
N VAL A 53 -14.98 4.79 -8.98
CA VAL A 53 -15.32 4.34 -10.33
C VAL A 53 -15.68 5.58 -11.13
N VAL A 54 -14.81 5.94 -12.05
CA VAL A 54 -14.94 7.17 -12.85
C VAL A 54 -15.54 6.82 -14.20
N ARG A 55 -16.54 7.58 -14.64
CA ARG A 55 -17.21 7.38 -15.93
C ARG A 55 -16.37 7.94 -17.08
N GLY A 56 -16.24 7.16 -18.14
CA GLY A 56 -15.72 7.62 -19.43
C GLY A 56 -16.77 8.38 -20.23
N LYS A 57 -16.30 9.04 -21.29
CA LYS A 57 -17.17 9.91 -22.12
C LYS A 57 -18.38 9.18 -22.68
N ALA A 58 -18.22 7.98 -23.25
CA ALA A 58 -19.33 7.22 -23.82
C ALA A 58 -20.42 6.88 -22.77
N VAL A 59 -20.02 6.60 -21.52
CA VAL A 59 -20.96 6.33 -20.43
C VAL A 59 -21.66 7.62 -19.98
N ILE A 60 -20.93 8.74 -19.91
CA ILE A 60 -21.51 10.06 -19.58
C ILE A 60 -22.53 10.49 -20.63
N ASP A 61 -22.20 10.34 -21.90
CA ASP A 61 -23.07 10.72 -23.00
C ASP A 61 -24.37 9.88 -23.04
N GLN A 62 -24.31 8.62 -22.60
CA GLN A 62 -25.45 7.70 -22.61
C GLN A 62 -26.28 7.74 -21.31
N PHE A 63 -25.64 7.86 -20.15
CA PHE A 63 -26.26 7.70 -18.83
C PHE A 63 -26.11 8.93 -17.91
N GLY A 64 -25.49 10.00 -18.40
CA GLY A 64 -25.21 11.21 -17.62
C GLY A 64 -23.94 11.11 -16.76
N ALA A 65 -23.55 12.24 -16.19
CA ALA A 65 -22.31 12.39 -15.42
C ALA A 65 -22.26 11.55 -14.12
N GLY A 66 -23.41 11.08 -13.65
CA GLY A 66 -23.51 10.34 -12.39
C GLY A 66 -23.33 11.24 -11.17
N THR A 67 -22.77 10.68 -10.10
CA THR A 67 -22.49 11.39 -8.85
C THR A 67 -21.15 12.13 -8.93
N LYS A 68 -20.91 13.05 -7.98
CA LYS A 68 -19.59 13.74 -7.85
C LYS A 68 -18.40 12.79 -7.69
N PHE A 69 -18.65 11.55 -7.27
CA PHE A 69 -17.61 10.51 -7.12
C PHE A 69 -17.30 9.75 -8.40
N GLU A 70 -18.14 9.91 -9.44
CA GLU A 70 -18.00 9.26 -10.74
C GLU A 70 -17.40 10.18 -11.80
N VAL A 71 -17.29 11.48 -11.47
CA VAL A 71 -16.65 12.48 -12.34
C VAL A 71 -15.14 12.42 -12.13
N GLN A 72 -14.39 12.55 -13.21
CA GLN A 72 -12.93 12.70 -13.21
C GLN A 72 -12.49 13.81 -12.22
N ARG A 73 -11.48 13.52 -11.39
CA ARG A 73 -11.01 14.40 -10.32
C ARG A 73 -9.70 15.12 -10.64
N ASP A 74 -8.80 14.45 -11.33
CA ASP A 74 -7.43 14.90 -11.53
C ASP A 74 -6.86 14.47 -12.89
N GLU A 75 -5.67 14.98 -13.21
CA GLU A 75 -4.98 14.72 -14.48
C GLU A 75 -4.60 13.23 -14.66
N ILE A 76 -4.45 12.45 -13.59
CA ILE A 76 -4.15 11.01 -13.67
C ILE A 76 -5.38 10.27 -14.18
N GLU A 77 -6.55 10.51 -13.58
CA GLU A 77 -7.81 9.93 -14.04
C GLU A 77 -8.12 10.33 -15.48
N LYS A 78 -7.89 11.59 -15.83
CA LYS A 78 -8.03 12.09 -17.21
C LYS A 78 -7.11 11.38 -18.18
N ALA A 79 -5.82 11.30 -17.87
CA ALA A 79 -4.84 10.66 -18.74
C ALA A 79 -5.15 9.17 -18.98
N VAL A 80 -5.68 8.46 -17.97
CA VAL A 80 -6.12 7.07 -18.10
C VAL A 80 -7.36 6.95 -18.98
N LEU A 81 -8.34 7.84 -18.80
CA LEU A 81 -9.55 7.85 -19.63
C LEU A 81 -9.25 8.15 -21.11
N GLU A 82 -8.29 9.04 -21.37
CA GLU A 82 -7.88 9.43 -22.75
C GLU A 82 -6.96 8.39 -23.39
N SER A 83 -5.95 7.89 -22.65
CA SER A 83 -4.95 6.96 -23.21
C SER A 83 -5.40 5.50 -23.24
N GLY A 84 -6.35 5.13 -22.39
CA GLY A 84 -6.74 3.74 -22.19
C GLY A 84 -5.60 2.87 -21.64
N LYS A 85 -4.62 3.45 -20.97
CA LYS A 85 -3.50 2.74 -20.32
C LYS A 85 -3.55 2.95 -18.81
N PRO A 86 -3.25 1.92 -18.00
CA PRO A 86 -3.20 2.07 -16.56
C PRO A 86 -2.04 2.99 -16.16
N ILE A 87 -2.25 3.79 -15.10
CA ILE A 87 -1.22 4.64 -14.50
C ILE A 87 -1.09 4.26 -13.02
N GLU A 88 0.15 4.11 -12.57
CA GLU A 88 0.51 3.80 -11.20
C GLU A 88 1.33 4.96 -10.62
N VAL A 89 1.00 5.36 -9.38
CA VAL A 89 1.70 6.44 -8.67
C VAL A 89 2.02 5.96 -7.26
N LEU A 90 3.26 6.17 -6.84
CA LEU A 90 3.69 5.99 -5.46
C LEU A 90 3.90 7.37 -4.84
N GLU A 91 3.08 7.71 -3.86
CA GLU A 91 3.19 8.96 -3.12
C GLU A 91 3.87 8.66 -1.78
N GLU A 92 5.10 9.18 -1.62
CA GLU A 92 5.85 9.10 -0.37
C GLU A 92 5.88 10.48 0.29
N SER A 93 5.33 10.56 1.50
CA SER A 93 5.39 11.74 2.36
C SER A 93 5.99 11.37 3.72
N PHE A 94 6.31 12.38 4.54
CA PHE A 94 6.80 12.11 5.89
C PHE A 94 5.74 11.35 6.70
N GLY A 95 6.04 10.07 7.01
CA GLY A 95 5.14 9.20 7.79
C GLY A 95 4.02 8.52 7.01
N SER A 96 3.90 8.72 5.68
CA SER A 96 2.85 8.11 4.86
C SER A 96 3.42 7.60 3.54
N VAL A 97 3.01 6.40 3.16
CA VAL A 97 3.31 5.79 1.85
C VAL A 97 1.99 5.32 1.25
N LYS A 98 1.60 5.91 0.11
CA LYS A 98 0.37 5.57 -0.60
C LYS A 98 0.71 5.08 -2.00
N TYR A 99 0.06 4.01 -2.39
CA TYR A 99 0.13 3.48 -3.74
C TYR A 99 -1.22 3.66 -4.41
N ARG A 100 -1.25 4.45 -5.47
CA ARG A 100 -2.45 4.67 -6.29
C ARG A 100 -2.29 4.03 -7.65
N ILE A 101 -3.32 3.30 -8.07
CA ILE A 101 -3.44 2.76 -9.40
C ILE A 101 -4.77 3.19 -10.02
N VAL A 102 -4.72 3.60 -11.29
CA VAL A 102 -5.92 3.91 -12.07
C VAL A 102 -5.93 2.99 -13.29
N ILE A 103 -6.96 2.15 -13.39
CA ILE A 103 -7.09 1.12 -14.43
C ILE A 103 -8.30 1.44 -15.31
N PRO A 104 -8.12 1.55 -16.65
CA PRO A 104 -9.23 1.81 -17.56
C PRO A 104 -10.09 0.57 -17.79
N TYR A 105 -11.38 0.79 -18.01
CA TYR A 105 -12.32 -0.19 -18.54
C TYR A 105 -12.59 0.09 -20.00
N LYS A 106 -12.35 -0.92 -20.85
CA LYS A 106 -12.58 -0.84 -22.27
C LYS A 106 -13.81 -1.63 -22.68
N ALA A 107 -14.47 -1.16 -23.73
CA ALA A 107 -15.60 -1.81 -24.35
C ALA A 107 -15.13 -3.05 -25.13
N GLU A 108 -14.84 -4.12 -24.44
CA GLU A 108 -14.37 -5.38 -25.01
C GLU A 108 -15.27 -6.54 -24.58
N PRO A 109 -15.46 -7.57 -25.43
CA PRO A 109 -16.11 -8.80 -25.00
C PRO A 109 -15.22 -9.51 -23.98
N THR A 110 -15.68 -9.64 -22.74
CA THR A 110 -14.93 -10.29 -21.67
C THR A 110 -15.75 -11.45 -21.11
N LYS A 111 -15.19 -12.67 -21.08
CA LYS A 111 -15.80 -13.87 -20.44
C LYS A 111 -17.30 -14.07 -20.77
N GLY A 112 -17.67 -13.87 -22.03
CA GLY A 112 -19.06 -14.06 -22.49
C GLY A 112 -19.99 -12.85 -22.34
N ILE A 113 -19.52 -11.76 -21.73
CA ILE A 113 -20.25 -10.49 -21.63
C ILE A 113 -19.71 -9.53 -22.68
N ASN A 114 -20.62 -9.03 -23.52
CA ASN A 114 -20.27 -8.05 -24.54
C ASN A 114 -20.76 -6.66 -24.11
N CYS A 115 -19.83 -5.79 -23.71
CA CYS A 115 -20.12 -4.42 -23.25
C CYS A 115 -20.89 -3.60 -24.30
N LEU A 116 -20.65 -3.87 -25.60
CA LEU A 116 -21.28 -3.17 -26.71
C LEU A 116 -22.76 -3.51 -26.91
N LYS A 117 -23.30 -4.51 -26.19
CA LYS A 117 -24.76 -4.77 -26.19
C LYS A 117 -25.55 -3.74 -25.37
N CYS A 118 -24.90 -3.12 -24.38
CA CYS A 118 -25.54 -2.18 -23.46
C CYS A 118 -24.95 -0.75 -23.57
N HIS A 119 -23.72 -0.63 -24.01
CA HIS A 119 -23.04 0.65 -24.14
C HIS A 119 -22.92 1.07 -25.61
N ASN A 120 -23.28 2.32 -25.88
CA ASN A 120 -23.11 2.93 -27.20
C ASN A 120 -21.66 3.44 -27.32
N ALA A 121 -20.74 2.52 -27.59
CA ALA A 121 -19.31 2.78 -27.64
C ALA A 121 -18.66 2.00 -28.81
N GLN A 122 -17.45 2.43 -29.20
CA GLN A 122 -16.66 1.68 -30.18
C GLN A 122 -15.88 0.55 -29.47
N PRO A 123 -15.56 -0.56 -30.19
CA PRO A 123 -14.68 -1.58 -29.64
C PRO A 123 -13.34 -0.98 -29.17
N GLY A 124 -12.96 -1.27 -27.93
CA GLY A 124 -11.73 -0.75 -27.30
C GLY A 124 -11.87 0.66 -26.71
N GLU A 125 -13.01 1.31 -26.83
CA GLU A 125 -13.27 2.62 -26.23
C GLU A 125 -13.31 2.51 -24.70
N VAL A 126 -12.79 3.54 -24.00
CA VAL A 126 -12.74 3.56 -22.53
C VAL A 126 -14.11 3.96 -21.97
N LEU A 127 -14.80 3.01 -21.37
CA LEU A 127 -16.09 3.22 -20.70
C LEU A 127 -15.95 3.89 -19.33
N GLY A 128 -14.80 3.76 -18.71
CA GLY A 128 -14.52 4.33 -17.39
C GLY A 128 -13.17 3.88 -16.86
N ALA A 129 -12.92 4.21 -15.60
CA ALA A 129 -11.72 3.76 -14.90
C ALA A 129 -12.02 3.47 -13.42
N ILE A 130 -11.27 2.53 -12.83
CA ILE A 130 -11.19 2.39 -11.37
C ILE A 130 -9.92 3.09 -10.90
N SER A 131 -10.08 3.99 -9.93
CA SER A 131 -9.01 4.63 -9.19
C SER A 131 -9.00 4.03 -7.79
N LEU A 132 -7.95 3.28 -7.46
CA LEU A 132 -7.74 2.62 -6.17
C LEU A 132 -6.49 3.18 -5.50
N THR A 133 -6.65 3.67 -4.28
CA THR A 133 -5.54 4.11 -3.41
C THR A 133 -5.39 3.16 -2.25
N MET A 134 -4.17 2.67 -2.04
CA MET A 134 -3.80 1.78 -0.93
C MET A 134 -2.85 2.49 0.02
N ASP A 135 -3.10 2.37 1.32
CA ASP A 135 -2.18 2.81 2.37
C ASP A 135 -1.14 1.71 2.65
N LEU A 136 0.12 2.02 2.38
CA LEU A 136 1.28 1.15 2.61
C LEU A 136 2.12 1.60 3.81
N THR A 137 1.65 2.55 4.60
CA THR A 137 2.38 3.14 5.73
C THR A 137 2.80 2.10 6.77
N HIS A 138 1.92 1.10 7.03
CA HIS A 138 2.19 0.02 7.99
C HIS A 138 3.41 -0.83 7.63
N ILE A 139 3.75 -0.92 6.35
CA ILE A 139 4.87 -1.71 5.87
C ILE A 139 6.20 -1.06 6.23
N ARG A 140 6.24 0.26 6.37
CA ARG A 140 7.42 1.02 6.75
C ARG A 140 7.66 1.03 8.26
N SER A 141 6.60 1.07 9.06
CA SER A 141 6.71 1.21 10.54
C SER A 141 7.26 -0.06 11.21
N GLY A 142 6.91 -1.25 10.74
CA GLY A 142 7.37 -2.51 11.32
C GLY A 142 8.88 -2.71 11.24
N SER A 143 9.51 -2.30 10.13
CA SER A 143 10.96 -2.41 9.95
C SER A 143 11.74 -1.50 10.91
N PHE A 144 11.25 -0.27 11.14
CA PHE A 144 11.93 0.68 12.03
C PHE A 144 11.94 0.22 13.49
N GLN A 145 10.85 -0.36 13.99
CA GLN A 145 10.79 -0.92 15.33
C GLN A 145 11.79 -2.06 15.53
N ILE A 146 11.91 -2.97 14.57
CA ILE A 146 12.87 -4.07 14.63
C ILE A 146 14.30 -3.54 14.69
N PHE A 147 14.66 -2.57 13.84
CA PHE A 147 15.99 -1.95 13.90
C PHE A 147 16.27 -1.25 15.22
N LEU A 148 15.28 -0.59 15.83
CA LEU A 148 15.41 0.05 17.13
C LEU A 148 15.71 -0.97 18.23
N TRP A 149 14.98 -2.09 18.26
CA TRP A 149 15.22 -3.16 19.24
C TRP A 149 16.59 -3.81 19.08
N ILE A 150 17.04 -4.05 17.84
CA ILE A 150 18.38 -4.57 17.56
C ILE A 150 19.44 -3.58 18.04
N ALA A 151 19.29 -2.29 17.77
CA ALA A 151 20.23 -1.26 18.23
C ALA A 151 20.33 -1.22 19.77
N ILE A 152 19.20 -1.26 20.47
CA ILE A 152 19.15 -1.30 21.94
C ILE A 152 19.85 -2.56 22.46
N ALA A 153 19.62 -3.73 21.86
CA ALA A 153 20.26 -4.98 22.27
C ALA A 153 21.78 -4.92 22.10
N ILE A 154 22.27 -4.36 20.99
CA ILE A 154 23.71 -4.19 20.75
C ILE A 154 24.33 -3.25 21.79
N ILE A 155 23.72 -2.08 22.03
CA ILE A 155 24.20 -1.11 23.01
C ILE A 155 24.26 -1.72 24.41
N SER A 156 23.24 -2.46 24.83
CA SER A 156 23.19 -3.11 26.15
C SER A 156 24.26 -4.19 26.31
N ALA A 157 24.53 -4.96 25.25
CA ALA A 157 25.59 -5.95 25.21
C ALA A 157 26.97 -5.31 25.37
N PHE A 158 27.25 -4.22 24.62
CA PHE A 158 28.51 -3.49 24.76
C PHE A 158 28.70 -2.91 26.14
N MET A 159 27.64 -2.36 26.75
CA MET A 159 27.69 -1.82 28.11
C MET A 159 27.95 -2.91 29.12
N GLY A 160 27.31 -4.06 28.99
CA GLY A 160 27.56 -5.23 29.87
C GLY A 160 28.99 -5.73 29.77
N ILE A 161 29.54 -5.87 28.58
CA ILE A 161 30.94 -6.28 28.36
C ILE A 161 31.90 -5.25 28.98
N SER A 162 31.67 -3.96 28.77
CA SER A 162 32.51 -2.88 29.35
C SER A 162 32.52 -2.91 30.87
N LEU A 163 31.37 -3.08 31.50
CA LEU A 163 31.27 -3.19 32.97
C LEU A 163 31.97 -4.44 33.48
N PHE A 164 31.84 -5.57 32.77
CA PHE A 164 32.52 -6.80 33.12
C PHE A 164 34.06 -6.66 33.10
N PHE A 165 34.59 -6.09 32.01
CA PHE A 165 36.03 -5.85 31.90
C PHE A 165 36.54 -4.85 32.96
N ASN A 166 35.79 -3.77 33.20
CA ASN A 166 36.14 -2.82 34.27
C ASN A 166 36.18 -3.49 35.66
N SER A 167 35.21 -4.35 35.97
CA SER A 167 35.19 -5.13 37.19
C SER A 167 36.39 -6.07 37.30
N LEU A 168 36.77 -6.75 36.21
CA LEU A 168 37.94 -7.62 36.18
C LEU A 168 39.24 -6.83 36.42
N ILE A 169 39.42 -5.71 35.71
CA ILE A 169 40.62 -4.85 35.86
C ILE A 169 40.75 -4.36 37.32
N THR A 170 39.62 -3.93 37.92
CA THR A 170 39.62 -3.47 39.31
C THR A 170 40.00 -4.59 40.27
N LYS A 171 39.49 -5.80 40.11
CA LYS A 171 39.85 -6.96 40.93
C LYS A 171 41.33 -7.33 40.83
N ILE A 172 41.85 -7.36 39.60
CA ILE A 172 43.27 -7.68 39.35
C ILE A 172 44.17 -6.59 39.94
N SER A 173 43.82 -5.31 39.76
CA SER A 173 44.58 -4.19 40.33
C SER A 173 44.61 -4.24 41.88
N ASN A 174 43.49 -4.55 42.50
CA ASN A 174 43.43 -4.67 43.97
C ASN A 174 44.25 -5.87 44.45
N PHE A 175 44.21 -6.99 43.78
CA PHE A 175 45.01 -8.17 44.10
C PHE A 175 46.53 -7.89 44.00
N ILE A 176 46.98 -7.18 42.97
CA ILE A 176 48.38 -6.78 42.80
C ILE A 176 48.81 -5.85 43.94
N LYS A 177 47.98 -4.87 44.33
CA LYS A 177 48.27 -3.96 45.44
C LYS A 177 48.40 -4.68 46.76
N GLU A 178 47.59 -5.70 47.02
CA GLU A 178 47.63 -6.52 48.22
C GLU A 178 48.94 -7.33 48.32
N ILE A 179 49.37 -7.92 47.20
CA ILE A 179 50.69 -8.61 47.12
C ILE A 179 51.85 -7.63 47.37
N GLU A 180 51.83 -6.45 46.77
CA GLU A 180 52.87 -5.44 46.97
C GLU A 180 52.95 -4.99 48.42
N HIS A 181 51.79 -4.77 49.04
CA HIS A 181 51.71 -4.42 50.46
C HIS A 181 52.30 -5.53 51.40
N THR A 182 51.93 -6.78 51.07
CA THR A 182 52.38 -7.93 51.84
C THR A 182 53.92 -8.13 51.72
N MET A 183 54.48 -7.96 50.57
CA MET A 183 55.93 -8.04 50.36
C MET A 183 56.70 -6.90 51.01
N ARG A 184 56.17 -5.68 51.07
CA ARG A 184 56.79 -4.54 51.76
C ARG A 184 56.74 -4.71 53.28
N SER A 185 55.76 -5.38 53.86
CA SER A 185 55.65 -5.62 55.32
C SER A 185 56.52 -6.79 55.82
N ALA A 186 57.04 -7.62 54.89
CA ALA A 186 57.92 -8.77 55.19
C ALA A 186 59.43 -8.48 55.04
N SER A 187 59.77 -7.27 54.56
CA SER A 187 61.15 -6.75 54.43
C SER A 187 61.47 -5.78 55.58
#